data_e9224207d88e014d575959c1e077867b
#
_entry.id   e9224207d88e014d575959c1e077867b
#
_cell.length_a   1.000
_cell.length_b   1.000
_cell.length_c   1.000
_cell.angle_alpha   90.00
_cell.angle_beta   90.00
_cell.angle_gamma   90.00
#
_symmetry.space_group_name_H-M   'P 1'
#
loop_
_entity.id
_entity.type
_entity.pdbx_description
1 polymer ?
#
loop_
_entity_poly.entity_id
_entity_poly.type
_entity_poly.pdbx_seq_one_letter_code
_entity_poly.pdbx_strand_id
1 'polypeptide(L)'
;MIGGMAGAAVIAAGKPFESIAAQASDQYQLKGNIRHSVSQWCYGDIPLDEFARACKEMGIESIELLHEKDWATVAAAGLKCAVGYATDWGIPKGFNRKENHDKLVADYEAMIPKAAAAGVPNLICFSGNRDGLS
;
A
#
# COMPACT_ATOMS: atom_id res chain seq x y z
N MET A 1 12.15 -53.56 -44.96
CA MET A 1 11.05 -53.20 -44.02
C MET A 1 11.71 -52.44 -42.91
N ILE A 2 11.53 -51.10 -42.90
CA ILE A 2 12.11 -50.19 -41.90
C ILE A 2 10.95 -49.68 -41.05
N GLY A 3 10.90 -50.13 -39.80
CA GLY A 3 9.92 -49.71 -38.82
C GLY A 3 10.33 -48.39 -38.17
N GLY A 4 9.52 -47.33 -38.41
CA GLY A 4 9.69 -46.05 -37.77
C GLY A 4 9.04 -46.03 -36.37
N MET A 5 9.83 -45.77 -35.32
CA MET A 5 9.32 -45.47 -33.99
C MET A 5 8.95 -43.99 -33.90
N ALA A 6 7.67 -43.70 -33.78
CA ALA A 6 7.19 -42.37 -33.45
C ALA A 6 7.33 -42.15 -31.97
N GLY A 7 8.29 -41.27 -31.60
CA GLY A 7 8.43 -40.80 -30.23
C GLY A 7 7.36 -39.73 -29.90
N ALA A 8 6.46 -40.03 -29.00
CA ALA A 8 5.54 -39.05 -28.45
C ALA A 8 6.25 -38.14 -27.43
N ALA A 9 6.45 -36.90 -27.77
CA ALA A 9 6.92 -35.90 -26.83
C ALA A 9 5.79 -35.56 -25.82
N VAL A 10 5.95 -35.97 -24.57
CA VAL A 10 5.11 -35.59 -23.47
C VAL A 10 5.49 -34.15 -23.10
N ILE A 11 4.68 -33.19 -23.49
CA ILE A 11 4.77 -31.81 -22.99
C ILE A 11 4.25 -31.86 -21.56
N ALA A 12 5.16 -31.81 -20.59
CA ALA A 12 4.81 -31.60 -19.19
C ALA A 12 4.16 -30.22 -19.06
N ALA A 13 2.84 -30.16 -18.92
CA ALA A 13 2.13 -28.94 -18.59
C ALA A 13 2.67 -28.40 -17.25
N GLY A 14 3.35 -27.26 -17.29
CA GLY A 14 3.82 -26.58 -16.09
C GLY A 14 2.64 -26.31 -15.16
N LYS A 15 2.81 -26.61 -13.88
CA LYS A 15 1.79 -26.32 -12.86
C LYS A 15 1.54 -24.81 -12.84
N PRO A 16 0.28 -24.38 -12.82
CA PRO A 16 -0.03 -22.95 -12.74
C PRO A 16 0.55 -22.34 -11.48
N PHE A 17 0.96 -21.08 -11.56
CA PHE A 17 1.62 -20.33 -10.49
C PHE A 17 0.86 -20.37 -9.15
N GLU A 18 -0.45 -20.46 -9.18
CA GLU A 18 -1.33 -20.65 -8.02
C GLU A 18 -0.99 -21.88 -7.17
N SER A 19 -0.53 -22.96 -7.77
CA SER A 19 -0.19 -24.18 -7.04
C SER A 19 1.12 -24.06 -6.24
N ILE A 20 2.00 -23.15 -6.63
CA ILE A 20 3.27 -22.89 -5.92
C ILE A 20 3.02 -21.99 -4.70
N ALA A 21 2.13 -20.99 -4.83
CA ALA A 21 1.74 -20.12 -3.73
C ALA A 21 0.96 -20.88 -2.63
N ALA A 22 0.05 -21.78 -3.01
CA ALA A 22 -0.70 -22.60 -2.07
C ALA A 22 0.17 -23.60 -1.31
N GLN A 23 1.19 -24.18 -1.96
CA GLN A 23 2.13 -25.10 -1.30
C GLN A 23 3.12 -24.40 -0.37
N ALA A 24 3.44 -23.12 -0.63
CA ALA A 24 4.29 -22.33 0.26
C ALA A 24 3.54 -21.93 1.55
N SER A 25 2.22 -21.73 1.51
CA SER A 25 1.43 -21.34 2.67
C SER A 25 1.30 -22.46 3.72
N ASP A 26 1.32 -23.74 3.32
CA ASP A 26 1.24 -24.87 4.23
C ASP A 26 2.54 -25.13 4.99
N GLN A 27 3.67 -24.59 4.52
CA GLN A 27 5.00 -24.87 5.09
C GLN A 27 5.45 -23.86 6.14
N TYR A 28 4.83 -22.67 6.20
CA TYR A 28 5.18 -21.60 7.14
C TYR A 28 3.94 -21.05 7.84
N GLN A 29 3.64 -21.52 9.04
CA GLN A 29 2.69 -20.84 9.92
C GLN A 29 3.29 -19.50 10.37
N LEU A 30 2.79 -18.40 9.83
CA LEU A 30 3.15 -17.08 10.29
C LEU A 30 2.71 -16.91 11.75
N LYS A 31 3.63 -16.53 12.63
CA LYS A 31 3.34 -16.31 14.06
C LYS A 31 2.46 -15.09 14.32
N GLY A 32 2.15 -14.29 13.28
CA GLY A 32 1.32 -13.08 13.40
C GLY A 32 1.93 -11.95 14.24
N ASN A 33 3.24 -12.01 14.55
CA ASN A 33 3.91 -11.06 15.43
C ASN A 33 4.25 -9.73 14.73
N ILE A 34 4.20 -9.70 13.40
CA ILE A 34 4.52 -8.50 12.61
C ILE A 34 3.28 -8.09 11.85
N ARG A 35 2.85 -6.84 12.04
CA ARG A 35 1.78 -6.22 11.28
C ARG A 35 2.36 -5.50 10.09
N HIS A 36 1.97 -5.92 8.90
CA HIS A 36 2.45 -5.34 7.66
C HIS A 36 1.51 -4.25 7.16
N SER A 37 2.11 -3.18 6.66
CA SER A 37 1.46 -2.15 5.87
C SER A 37 2.13 -2.00 4.50
N VAL A 38 1.46 -1.37 3.56
CA VAL A 38 1.97 -1.11 2.22
C VAL A 38 1.61 0.31 1.77
N SER A 39 2.53 0.97 1.08
CA SER A 39 2.31 2.29 0.49
C SER A 39 1.60 2.19 -0.85
N GLN A 40 0.43 2.79 -0.97
CA GLN A 40 -0.39 2.76 -2.18
C GLN A 40 0.31 3.39 -3.40
N TRP A 41 1.05 4.47 -3.22
CA TRP A 41 1.71 5.20 -4.32
C TRP A 41 2.72 4.37 -5.12
N CYS A 42 3.23 3.27 -4.55
CA CYS A 42 4.09 2.32 -5.27
C CYS A 42 3.31 1.48 -6.30
N TYR A 43 1.97 1.51 -6.25
CA TYR A 43 1.07 0.67 -7.03
C TYR A 43 -0.03 1.50 -7.69
N GLY A 44 0.31 2.71 -8.13
CA GLY A 44 -0.63 3.70 -8.66
C GLY A 44 -1.42 3.26 -9.90
N ASP A 45 -0.93 2.27 -10.63
CA ASP A 45 -1.61 1.72 -11.82
C ASP A 45 -2.73 0.72 -11.46
N ILE A 46 -2.84 0.30 -10.19
CA ILE A 46 -3.87 -0.63 -9.72
C ILE A 46 -5.00 0.19 -9.07
N PRO A 47 -6.27 0.00 -9.46
CA PRO A 47 -7.41 0.61 -8.78
C PRO A 47 -7.38 0.30 -7.27
N LEU A 48 -7.63 1.32 -6.44
CA LEU A 48 -7.43 1.22 -4.99
C LEU A 48 -8.29 0.12 -4.34
N ASP A 49 -9.50 -0.10 -4.82
CA ASP A 49 -10.40 -1.14 -4.32
C ASP A 49 -9.89 -2.57 -4.66
N GLU A 50 -9.32 -2.76 -5.84
CA GLU A 50 -8.66 -4.02 -6.23
C GLU A 50 -7.39 -4.24 -5.42
N PHE A 51 -6.57 -3.19 -5.28
CA PHE A 51 -5.36 -3.23 -4.49
C PHE A 51 -5.65 -3.56 -3.02
N ALA A 52 -6.67 -2.94 -2.43
CA ALA A 52 -7.07 -3.20 -1.05
C ALA A 52 -7.55 -4.64 -0.84
N ARG A 53 -8.33 -5.20 -1.77
CA ARG A 53 -8.74 -6.61 -1.71
C ARG A 53 -7.56 -7.56 -1.76
N ALA A 54 -6.63 -7.36 -2.70
CA ALA A 54 -5.42 -8.16 -2.82
C ALA A 54 -4.55 -8.07 -1.55
N CYS A 55 -4.38 -6.87 -0.99
CA CYS A 55 -3.67 -6.69 0.28
C CYS A 55 -4.32 -7.47 1.43
N LYS A 56 -5.65 -7.45 1.50
CA LYS A 56 -6.39 -8.20 2.51
C LYS A 56 -6.19 -9.70 2.39
N GLU A 57 -6.24 -10.24 1.18
CA GLU A 57 -6.02 -11.66 0.89
C GLU A 57 -4.60 -12.11 1.26
N MET A 58 -3.60 -11.24 1.09
CA MET A 58 -2.21 -11.48 1.50
C MET A 58 -1.96 -11.34 3.01
N GLY A 59 -2.97 -10.96 3.79
CA GLY A 59 -2.81 -10.75 5.24
C GLY A 59 -2.18 -9.42 5.64
N ILE A 60 -2.10 -8.44 4.73
CA ILE A 60 -1.71 -7.06 5.05
C ILE A 60 -2.83 -6.41 5.87
N GLU A 61 -2.49 -5.65 6.90
CA GLU A 61 -3.47 -5.06 7.81
C GLU A 61 -3.81 -3.61 7.48
N SER A 62 -2.92 -2.90 6.80
CA SER A 62 -3.11 -1.47 6.51
C SER A 62 -2.45 -1.03 5.21
N ILE A 63 -3.00 0.06 4.65
CA ILE A 63 -2.41 0.79 3.53
C ILE A 63 -2.02 2.18 4.03
N GLU A 64 -0.92 2.70 3.56
CA GLU A 64 -0.35 3.97 3.99
C GLU A 64 -0.37 5.02 2.89
N LEU A 65 -0.19 6.27 3.32
CA LEU A 65 -0.02 7.43 2.46
C LEU A 65 -1.25 7.66 1.58
N LEU A 66 -2.42 7.63 2.21
CA LEU A 66 -3.70 7.86 1.57
C LEU A 66 -4.24 9.26 1.87
N HIS A 67 -4.91 9.85 0.89
CA HIS A 67 -5.72 11.05 1.10
C HIS A 67 -7.08 10.72 1.74
N GLU A 68 -7.73 11.72 2.36
CA GLU A 68 -9.03 11.58 3.02
C GLU A 68 -10.07 10.84 2.17
N LYS A 69 -10.16 11.19 0.89
CA LYS A 69 -11.11 10.60 -0.07
C LYS A 69 -10.99 9.08 -0.23
N ASP A 70 -9.82 8.52 0.08
CA ASP A 70 -9.46 7.13 -0.15
C ASP A 70 -9.67 6.23 1.09
N TRP A 71 -9.81 6.84 2.29
CA TRP A 71 -9.92 6.09 3.55
C TRP A 71 -11.12 5.17 3.62
N ALA A 72 -12.27 5.62 3.11
CA ALA A 72 -13.49 4.80 3.10
C ALA A 72 -13.36 3.56 2.21
N THR A 73 -12.67 3.66 1.07
CA THR A 73 -12.42 2.53 0.16
C THR A 73 -11.61 1.44 0.84
N VAL A 74 -10.55 1.83 1.55
CA VAL A 74 -9.68 0.89 2.27
C VAL A 74 -10.42 0.28 3.47
N ALA A 75 -11.20 1.08 4.19
CA ALA A 75 -12.02 0.58 5.30
C ALA A 75 -13.09 -0.43 4.84
N ALA A 76 -13.69 -0.22 3.66
CA ALA A 76 -14.65 -1.17 3.07
C ALA A 76 -14.04 -2.54 2.76
N ALA A 77 -12.75 -2.62 2.46
CA ALA A 77 -12.00 -3.87 2.30
C ALA A 77 -11.57 -4.50 3.64
N GLY A 78 -11.92 -3.90 4.79
CA GLY A 78 -11.55 -4.37 6.12
C GLY A 78 -10.07 -4.13 6.46
N LEU A 79 -9.46 -3.11 5.85
CA LEU A 79 -8.11 -2.64 6.15
C LEU A 79 -8.17 -1.28 6.86
N LYS A 80 -7.02 -0.83 7.36
CA LYS A 80 -6.86 0.50 7.98
C LYS A 80 -5.97 1.39 7.12
N CYS A 81 -6.16 2.69 7.21
CA CYS A 81 -5.13 3.64 6.81
C CYS A 81 -4.21 3.88 8.02
N ALA A 82 -2.95 3.46 7.94
CA ALA A 82 -2.01 3.61 9.05
C ALA A 82 -1.42 5.02 9.13
N VAL A 83 -1.23 5.66 7.98
CA VAL A 83 -0.70 7.02 7.84
C VAL A 83 -1.42 7.71 6.68
N GLY A 84 -2.04 8.85 6.92
CA GLY A 84 -2.70 9.67 5.92
C GLY A 84 -1.92 10.94 5.57
N TYR A 85 -2.32 11.61 4.49
CA TYR A 85 -1.87 12.95 4.15
C TYR A 85 -2.79 14.01 4.78
N ALA A 86 -2.18 15.06 5.34
CA ALA A 86 -2.92 16.24 5.81
C ALA A 86 -2.98 17.35 4.76
N THR A 87 -2.04 17.37 3.83
CA THR A 87 -1.90 18.39 2.78
C THR A 87 -1.54 17.77 1.45
N ASP A 88 -1.89 18.44 0.35
CA ASP A 88 -1.51 18.05 -1.01
C ASP A 88 -0.13 18.59 -1.44
N TRP A 89 0.56 19.29 -0.54
CA TRP A 89 1.83 19.93 -0.91
C TRP A 89 3.00 18.97 -1.09
N GLY A 90 2.92 17.76 -0.53
CA GLY A 90 3.93 16.73 -0.71
C GLY A 90 5.30 17.06 -0.08
N ILE A 91 6.30 16.26 -0.43
CA ILE A 91 7.64 16.28 0.18
C ILE A 91 8.37 17.63 0.04
N PRO A 92 8.35 18.32 -1.12
CA PRO A 92 9.18 19.52 -1.31
C PRO A 92 8.80 20.71 -0.43
N LYS A 93 7.52 20.87 -0.12
CA LYS A 93 6.98 22.03 0.61
C LYS A 93 6.67 21.65 2.05
N GLY A 94 7.63 21.83 2.94
CA GLY A 94 7.50 21.44 4.33
C GLY A 94 7.78 22.55 5.33
N PHE A 95 7.90 22.17 6.59
CA PHE A 95 8.05 23.06 7.73
C PHE A 95 9.45 23.71 7.87
N ASN A 96 10.41 23.37 7.02
CA ASN A 96 11.70 24.05 6.96
C ASN A 96 11.61 25.50 6.40
N ARG A 97 10.45 25.90 5.89
CA ARG A 97 10.18 27.23 5.33
C ARG A 97 9.06 27.90 6.09
N LYS A 98 9.37 29.06 6.71
CA LYS A 98 8.40 29.82 7.50
C LYS A 98 7.18 30.28 6.70
N GLU A 99 7.39 30.63 5.43
CA GLU A 99 6.33 31.02 4.49
C GLU A 99 5.29 29.91 4.24
N ASN A 100 5.62 28.67 4.56
CA ASN A 100 4.69 27.55 4.43
C ASN A 100 3.86 27.30 5.70
N HIS A 101 4.24 27.87 6.83
CA HIS A 101 3.68 27.48 8.14
C HIS A 101 2.19 27.74 8.22
N ASP A 102 1.71 28.94 7.86
CA ASP A 102 0.31 29.30 8.00
C ASP A 102 -0.61 28.32 7.28
N LYS A 103 -0.25 27.97 6.03
CA LYS A 103 -1.03 27.00 5.26
C LYS A 103 -0.91 25.58 5.82
N LEU A 104 0.30 25.14 6.14
CA LEU A 104 0.49 23.79 6.68
C LEU A 104 -0.25 23.60 7.99
N VAL A 105 -0.14 24.56 8.92
CA VAL A 105 -0.84 24.53 10.20
C VAL A 105 -2.35 24.44 9.96
N ALA A 106 -2.90 25.29 9.11
CA ALA A 106 -4.34 25.26 8.78
C ALA A 106 -4.79 23.92 8.19
N ASP A 107 -4.01 23.34 7.27
CA ASP A 107 -4.31 22.04 6.67
C ASP A 107 -4.32 20.92 7.74
N TYR A 108 -3.31 20.90 8.65
CA TYR A 108 -3.25 19.90 9.72
C TYR A 108 -4.38 20.07 10.74
N GLU A 109 -4.67 21.31 11.18
CA GLU A 109 -5.78 21.60 12.09
C GLU A 109 -7.12 21.14 11.51
N ALA A 110 -7.33 21.31 10.21
CA ALA A 110 -8.54 20.85 9.54
C ALA A 110 -8.58 19.32 9.38
N MET A 111 -7.43 18.65 9.16
CA MET A 111 -7.38 17.23 8.87
C MET A 111 -7.35 16.35 10.13
N ILE A 112 -6.75 16.80 11.22
CA ILE A 112 -6.63 16.02 12.48
C ILE A 112 -7.99 15.50 12.97
N PRO A 113 -9.05 16.33 13.11
CA PRO A 113 -10.35 15.82 13.56
C PRO A 113 -10.98 14.82 12.58
N LYS A 114 -10.77 14.97 11.28
CA LYS A 114 -11.26 14.03 10.26
C LYS A 114 -10.52 12.69 10.34
N ALA A 115 -9.19 12.72 10.50
CA ALA A 115 -8.37 11.53 10.69
C ALA A 115 -8.79 10.77 11.96
N ALA A 116 -9.00 11.48 13.06
CA ALA A 116 -9.48 10.90 14.31
C ALA A 116 -10.85 10.23 14.14
N ALA A 117 -11.79 10.89 13.47
CA ALA A 117 -13.13 10.34 13.20
C ALA A 117 -13.09 9.10 12.29
N ALA A 118 -12.15 9.05 11.34
CA ALA A 118 -11.95 7.90 10.43
C ALA A 118 -11.07 6.79 11.02
N GLY A 119 -10.53 6.97 12.24
CA GLY A 119 -9.63 5.99 12.87
C GLY A 119 -8.25 5.93 12.23
N VAL A 120 -7.81 6.99 11.55
CA VAL A 120 -6.45 7.14 10.99
C VAL A 120 -5.53 7.70 12.09
N PRO A 121 -4.58 6.89 12.60
CA PRO A 121 -3.85 7.25 13.80
C PRO A 121 -2.74 8.28 13.57
N ASN A 122 -2.26 8.40 12.34
CA ASN A 122 -1.11 9.25 12.02
C ASN A 122 -1.35 10.05 10.74
N LEU A 123 -0.86 11.28 10.73
CA LEU A 123 -0.74 12.11 9.53
C LEU A 123 0.74 12.37 9.27
N ILE A 124 1.20 12.11 8.02
CA ILE A 124 2.58 12.35 7.66
C ILE A 124 2.87 13.85 7.57
N CYS A 125 4.02 14.25 8.08
CA CYS A 125 4.53 15.61 8.02
C CYS A 125 5.91 15.62 7.35
N PHE A 126 6.13 16.57 6.47
CA PHE A 126 7.41 16.74 5.78
C PHE A 126 8.15 17.98 6.26
N SER A 127 9.46 17.84 6.39
CA SER A 127 10.35 18.99 6.63
C SER A 127 10.43 19.91 5.41
N GLY A 128 10.35 19.35 4.20
CA GLY A 128 10.58 20.04 2.94
C GLY A 128 11.98 19.82 2.39
N ASN A 129 12.17 20.16 1.11
CA ASN A 129 13.47 20.09 0.47
C ASN A 129 14.41 21.20 0.95
N ARG A 130 15.71 20.92 0.94
CA ARG A 130 16.74 21.88 1.34
C ARG A 130 16.78 23.13 0.43
N ASP A 131 16.70 22.96 -0.89
CA ASP A 131 16.62 23.99 -1.93
C ASP A 131 17.43 25.27 -1.60
N GLY A 132 18.73 25.12 -1.34
CA GLY A 132 19.63 26.22 -1.05
C GLY A 132 19.62 26.74 0.38
N LEU A 133 18.86 26.15 1.32
CA LEU A 133 19.01 26.44 2.76
C LEU A 133 20.33 25.91 3.29
N SER A 134 21.00 26.72 4.12
CA SER A 134 22.26 26.36 4.80
C SER A 134 22.04 25.36 5.93
#